data_76a25637bcd5c4c3eec9ad23a5e6df24
#
_entry.id   76a25637bcd5c4c3eec9ad23a5e6df24
#
_cell.length_a   1.000
_cell.length_b   1.000
_cell.length_c   1.000
_cell.angle_alpha   90.00
_cell.angle_beta   90.00
_cell.angle_gamma   90.00
#
_symmetry.space_group_name_H-M   'P 1'
#
loop_
_entity.id
_entity.type
_entity.pdbx_description
1 polymer ?
#
loop_
_entity_poly.entity_id
_entity_poly.type
_entity_poly.pdbx_seq_one_letter_code
_entity_poly.pdbx_strand_id
1 'polypeptide(L)'
;SQALREERVREYGQAVLTAIQEVEDALTREQEQRRRLENLATRIQLADATYRQLRNRYLNGAVSYIEVLDALQEQQDLRRTQLATRQQSLSNRVALYRALAGSIETLEQPSNNQNAINSENDSL
;
A
#
# COMPACT_ATOMS: atom_id res chain seq x y z
N SER A 1 -16.26 11.17 -37.99
CA SER A 1 -15.33 12.22 -38.37
C SER A 1 -13.91 11.94 -37.83
N GLN A 2 -12.92 12.42 -38.50
CA GLN A 2 -11.51 12.25 -38.14
C GLN A 2 -11.18 12.92 -36.81
N ALA A 3 -11.76 14.08 -36.52
CA ALA A 3 -11.59 14.80 -35.28
C ALA A 3 -12.12 14.00 -34.05
N LEU A 4 -13.19 13.28 -34.21
CA LEU A 4 -13.80 12.44 -33.15
C LEU A 4 -12.92 11.21 -32.87
N ARG A 5 -12.27 10.64 -33.89
CA ARG A 5 -11.32 9.54 -33.71
C ARG A 5 -10.06 9.97 -33.00
N GLU A 6 -9.52 11.14 -33.33
CA GLU A 6 -8.35 11.71 -32.66
C GLU A 6 -8.62 12.00 -31.20
N GLU A 7 -9.79 12.54 -30.88
CA GLU A 7 -10.23 12.78 -29.52
C GLU A 7 -10.33 11.48 -28.69
N ARG A 8 -10.92 10.43 -29.25
CA ARG A 8 -11.02 9.11 -28.61
C ARG A 8 -9.66 8.48 -28.36
N VAL A 9 -8.73 8.60 -29.31
CA VAL A 9 -7.35 8.10 -29.16
C VAL A 9 -6.63 8.86 -28.05
N ARG A 10 -6.83 10.16 -27.93
CA ARG A 10 -6.28 10.98 -26.83
C ARG A 10 -6.86 10.58 -25.49
N GLU A 11 -8.16 10.42 -25.39
CA GLU A 11 -8.83 9.96 -24.16
C GLU A 11 -8.35 8.58 -23.72
N TYR A 12 -8.21 7.66 -24.67
CA TYR A 12 -7.68 6.33 -24.42
C TYR A 12 -6.21 6.39 -23.95
N GLY A 13 -5.38 7.17 -24.62
CA GLY A 13 -3.98 7.39 -24.22
C GLY A 13 -3.85 8.00 -22.83
N GLN A 14 -4.71 8.95 -22.49
CA GLN A 14 -4.75 9.56 -21.17
C GLN A 14 -5.20 8.56 -20.09
N ALA A 15 -6.19 7.74 -20.38
CA ALA A 15 -6.65 6.70 -19.45
C ALA A 15 -5.56 5.66 -19.18
N VAL A 16 -4.80 5.26 -20.20
CA VAL A 16 -3.67 4.32 -20.07
C VAL A 16 -2.55 4.94 -19.23
N LEU A 17 -2.20 6.21 -19.48
CA LEU A 17 -1.18 6.92 -18.68
C LEU A 17 -1.58 7.03 -17.21
N THR A 18 -2.83 7.38 -16.95
CA THR A 18 -3.35 7.47 -15.57
C THR A 18 -3.29 6.11 -14.87
N ALA A 19 -3.67 5.04 -15.56
CA ALA A 19 -3.60 3.68 -15.03
C ALA A 19 -2.16 3.26 -14.70
N ILE A 20 -1.21 3.57 -15.56
CA ILE A 20 0.23 3.31 -15.33
C ILE A 20 0.73 4.09 -14.12
N GLN A 21 0.38 5.37 -14.00
CA GLN A 21 0.76 6.20 -12.87
C GLN A 21 0.20 5.65 -11.56
N GLU A 22 -1.06 5.22 -11.53
CA GLU A 22 -1.68 4.61 -10.35
C GLU A 22 -0.96 3.34 -9.91
N VAL A 23 -0.57 2.50 -10.86
CA VAL A 23 0.20 1.28 -10.58
C VAL A 23 1.60 1.62 -10.04
N GLU A 24 2.30 2.57 -10.66
CA GLU A 24 3.62 3.01 -10.20
C GLU A 24 3.58 3.60 -8.79
N ASP A 25 2.59 4.44 -8.50
CA ASP A 25 2.38 5.03 -7.17
C ASP A 25 2.08 3.94 -6.13
N ALA A 26 1.27 2.96 -6.48
CA ALA A 26 0.93 1.84 -5.60
C ALA A 26 2.16 0.96 -5.32
N LEU A 27 2.99 0.69 -6.33
CA LEU A 27 4.26 -0.05 -6.15
C LEU A 27 5.25 0.71 -5.28
N THR A 28 5.35 2.03 -5.44
CA THR A 28 6.21 2.88 -4.61
C THR A 28 5.76 2.84 -3.15
N ARG A 29 4.45 2.95 -2.90
CA ARG A 29 3.88 2.82 -1.55
C ARG A 29 4.15 1.46 -0.93
N GLU A 30 4.06 0.39 -1.71
CA GLU A 30 4.37 -0.96 -1.23
C GLU A 30 5.84 -1.09 -0.83
N GLN A 31 6.77 -0.54 -1.61
CA GLN A 31 8.19 -0.52 -1.28
C GLN A 31 8.48 0.28 0.00
N GLU A 32 7.87 1.44 0.16
CA GLU A 32 7.99 2.26 1.37
C GLU A 32 7.46 1.54 2.61
N GLN A 33 6.32 0.87 2.50
CA GLN A 33 5.75 0.07 3.59
C GLN A 33 6.64 -1.10 3.96
N ARG A 34 7.25 -1.76 2.99
CA ARG A 34 8.19 -2.85 3.23
C ARG A 34 9.41 -2.37 4.01
N ARG A 35 9.99 -1.24 3.62
CA ARG A 35 11.11 -0.61 4.35
C ARG A 35 10.72 -0.25 5.78
N ARG A 36 9.54 0.32 5.95
CA ARG A 36 9.01 0.66 7.26
C ARG A 36 8.86 -0.56 8.16
N LEU A 37 8.34 -1.68 7.62
CA LEU A 37 8.22 -2.94 8.36
C LEU A 37 9.58 -3.53 8.73
N GLU A 38 10.56 -3.47 7.83
CA GLU A 38 11.94 -3.92 8.11
C GLU A 38 12.59 -3.08 9.22
N ASN A 39 12.43 -1.75 9.17
CA ASN A 39 12.93 -0.86 10.21
C ASN A 39 12.25 -1.11 11.55
N LEU A 40 10.93 -1.32 11.56
CA LEU A 40 10.19 -1.66 12.78
C LEU A 40 10.65 -2.99 13.36
N ALA A 41 10.88 -4.01 12.54
CA ALA A 41 11.39 -5.30 13.01
C ALA A 41 12.75 -5.16 13.70
N THR A 42 13.65 -4.36 13.15
CA THR A 42 14.95 -4.06 13.74
C THR A 42 14.81 -3.31 15.07
N ARG A 43 13.94 -2.30 15.11
CA ARG A 43 13.67 -1.53 16.32
C ARG A 43 13.04 -2.38 17.43
N ILE A 44 12.16 -3.31 17.08
CA ILE A 44 11.54 -4.24 18.03
C ILE A 44 12.59 -5.16 18.62
N GLN A 45 13.48 -5.72 17.81
CA GLN A 45 14.59 -6.54 18.31
C GLN A 45 15.48 -5.78 19.30
N LEU A 46 15.79 -4.52 18.98
CA LEU A 46 16.59 -3.66 19.84
C LEU A 46 15.85 -3.34 21.16
N ALA A 47 14.56 -3.03 21.09
CA ALA A 47 13.70 -2.78 22.23
C ALA A 47 13.57 -4.01 23.12
N ASP A 48 13.43 -5.21 22.56
CA ASP A 48 13.41 -6.47 23.30
C ASP A 48 14.72 -6.71 24.05
N ALA A 49 15.87 -6.46 23.40
CA ALA A 49 17.17 -6.59 24.02
C ALA A 49 17.39 -5.56 25.15
N THR A 50 16.96 -4.32 24.93
CA THR A 50 17.03 -3.25 25.94
C THR A 50 16.18 -3.59 27.16
N TYR A 51 14.95 -4.04 26.94
CA TYR A 51 14.06 -4.46 28.04
C TYR A 51 14.68 -5.58 28.88
N ARG A 52 15.22 -6.62 28.24
CA ARG A 52 15.87 -7.73 28.94
C ARG A 52 17.08 -7.26 29.74
N GLN A 53 17.90 -6.38 29.19
CA GLN A 53 19.06 -5.83 29.86
C GLN A 53 18.68 -4.99 31.08
N LEU A 54 17.68 -4.10 30.94
CA LEU A 54 17.19 -3.27 32.04
C LEU A 54 16.55 -4.10 33.13
N ARG A 55 15.79 -5.13 32.77
CA ARG A 55 15.21 -6.08 33.72
C ARG A 55 16.29 -6.78 34.55
N ASN A 56 17.37 -7.24 33.92
CA ASN A 56 18.49 -7.86 34.62
C ASN A 56 19.19 -6.88 35.56
N ARG A 57 19.40 -5.65 35.13
CA ARG A 57 19.98 -4.60 35.97
C ARG A 57 19.09 -4.23 37.16
N TYR A 58 17.79 -4.22 36.94
CA TYR A 58 16.82 -4.00 38.01
C TYR A 58 16.92 -5.10 39.09
N LEU A 59 16.97 -6.36 38.67
CA LEU A 59 17.13 -7.50 39.59
C LEU A 59 18.43 -7.42 40.38
N ASN A 60 19.47 -6.80 39.85
CA ASN A 60 20.74 -6.55 40.52
C ASN A 60 20.78 -5.21 41.27
N GLY A 61 19.69 -4.46 41.32
CA GLY A 61 19.59 -3.20 42.02
C GLY A 61 20.25 -2.00 41.33
N ALA A 62 20.68 -2.13 40.08
CA ALA A 62 21.43 -1.10 39.37
C ALA A 62 20.58 -0.02 38.68
N VAL A 63 19.30 -0.31 38.41
CA VAL A 63 18.35 0.62 37.76
C VAL A 63 17.03 0.62 38.50
N SER A 64 16.23 1.69 38.32
CA SER A 64 14.90 1.82 38.89
C SER A 64 13.85 1.01 38.12
N TYR A 65 12.76 0.66 38.83
CA TYR A 65 11.63 -0.03 38.22
C TYR A 65 10.97 0.80 37.10
N ILE A 66 10.99 2.12 37.21
CA ILE A 66 10.44 3.04 36.20
C ILE A 66 11.17 2.88 34.85
N GLU A 67 12.49 2.71 34.87
CA GLU A 67 13.28 2.49 33.64
C GLU A 67 12.88 1.18 32.93
N VAL A 68 12.59 0.14 33.69
CA VAL A 68 12.09 -1.15 33.16
C VAL A 68 10.69 -0.98 32.54
N LEU A 69 9.80 -0.25 33.22
CA LEU A 69 8.45 0.02 32.73
C LEU A 69 8.46 0.85 31.44
N ASP A 70 9.31 1.87 31.36
CA ASP A 70 9.47 2.69 30.15
C ASP A 70 9.93 1.84 28.97
N ALA A 71 10.89 0.95 29.19
CA ALA A 71 11.36 0.03 28.16
C ALA A 71 10.28 -0.95 27.70
N LEU A 72 9.48 -1.46 28.64
CA LEU A 72 8.35 -2.33 28.33
C LEU A 72 7.28 -1.59 27.51
N GLN A 73 6.98 -0.36 27.89
CA GLN A 73 6.01 0.46 27.16
C GLN A 73 6.47 0.75 25.74
N GLU A 74 7.73 1.08 25.53
CA GLU A 74 8.29 1.29 24.20
C GLU A 74 8.22 0.02 23.34
N GLN A 75 8.54 -1.13 23.91
CA GLN A 75 8.40 -2.42 23.23
C GLN A 75 6.95 -2.66 22.78
N GLN A 76 5.98 -2.41 23.65
CA GLN A 76 4.56 -2.58 23.31
C GLN A 76 4.08 -1.60 22.25
N ASP A 77 4.50 -0.34 22.32
CA ASP A 77 4.15 0.69 21.34
C ASP A 77 4.69 0.35 19.95
N LEU A 78 5.92 -0.12 19.87
CA LEU A 78 6.52 -0.57 18.61
C LEU A 78 5.77 -1.76 18.01
N ARG A 79 5.35 -2.71 18.83
CA ARG A 79 4.56 -3.86 18.35
C ARG A 79 3.18 -3.45 17.86
N ARG A 80 2.52 -2.50 18.51
CA ARG A 80 1.25 -1.93 18.03
C ARG A 80 1.44 -1.21 16.70
N THR A 81 2.50 -0.42 16.57
CA THR A 81 2.84 0.26 15.32
C THR A 81 3.12 -0.74 14.20
N GLN A 82 3.82 -1.83 14.50
CA GLN A 82 4.06 -2.91 13.54
C GLN A 82 2.76 -3.53 13.05
N LEU A 83 1.84 -3.81 13.96
CA LEU A 83 0.53 -4.39 13.61
C LEU A 83 -0.28 -3.44 12.73
N ALA A 84 -0.36 -2.16 13.09
CA ALA A 84 -1.04 -1.13 12.30
C ALA A 84 -0.40 -0.97 10.90
N THR A 85 0.92 -1.01 10.82
CA THR A 85 1.65 -0.91 9.55
C THR A 85 1.39 -2.14 8.66
N ARG A 86 1.33 -3.34 9.23
CA ARG A 86 0.94 -4.55 8.49
C ARG A 86 -0.49 -4.48 7.95
N GLN A 87 -1.43 -3.97 8.73
CA GLN A 87 -2.81 -3.77 8.29
C GLN A 87 -2.87 -2.76 7.13
N GLN A 88 -2.11 -1.67 7.22
CA GLN A 88 -2.00 -0.68 6.16
C GLN A 88 -1.38 -1.28 4.89
N SER A 89 -0.37 -2.12 5.02
CA SER A 89 0.25 -2.84 3.90
C SER A 89 -0.74 -3.75 3.19
N LEU A 90 -1.58 -4.47 3.92
CA LEU A 90 -2.65 -5.30 3.34
C LEU A 90 -3.69 -4.46 2.60
N SER A 91 -4.10 -3.33 3.17
CA SER A 91 -5.02 -2.39 2.51
C SER A 91 -4.43 -1.83 1.22
N ASN A 92 -3.15 -1.50 1.21
CA ASN A 92 -2.44 -1.03 0.03
C ASN A 92 -2.35 -2.09 -1.06
N ARG A 93 -2.13 -3.36 -0.70
CA ARG A 93 -2.15 -4.49 -1.66
C ARG A 93 -3.52 -4.69 -2.27
N VAL A 94 -4.58 -4.63 -1.47
CA VAL A 94 -5.96 -4.71 -1.98
C VAL A 94 -6.24 -3.57 -2.96
N ALA A 95 -5.82 -2.34 -2.63
CA ALA A 95 -5.95 -1.18 -3.51
C ALA A 95 -5.17 -1.37 -4.83
N LEU A 96 -3.95 -1.94 -4.76
CA LEU A 96 -3.14 -2.26 -5.93
C LEU A 96 -3.84 -3.28 -6.83
N TYR A 97 -4.35 -4.37 -6.28
CA TYR A 97 -5.08 -5.37 -7.07
C TYR A 97 -6.35 -4.82 -7.71
N ARG A 98 -7.09 -3.96 -7.00
CA ARG A 98 -8.25 -3.26 -7.55
C ARG A 98 -7.87 -2.31 -8.69
N ALA A 99 -6.78 -1.57 -8.56
CA ALA A 99 -6.27 -0.68 -9.60
C ALA A 99 -5.85 -1.47 -10.85
N LEU A 100 -5.18 -2.61 -10.69
CA LEU A 100 -4.81 -3.51 -11.77
C LEU A 100 -6.04 -4.09 -12.48
N ALA A 101 -7.04 -4.55 -11.72
CA ALA A 101 -8.29 -5.06 -12.26
C ALA A 101 -9.06 -3.98 -13.01
N GLY A 102 -9.14 -2.76 -12.46
CA GLY A 102 -9.76 -1.61 -13.12
C GLY A 102 -9.05 -1.21 -14.40
N SER A 103 -7.72 -1.30 -14.45
CA SER A 103 -6.94 -1.04 -15.67
C SER A 103 -7.24 -2.04 -16.78
N ILE A 104 -7.38 -3.33 -16.44
CA ILE A 104 -7.73 -4.39 -17.39
C ILE A 104 -9.14 -4.17 -17.95
N GLU A 105 -10.13 -3.84 -17.11
CA GLU A 105 -11.49 -3.53 -17.54
C GLU A 105 -11.53 -2.32 -18.48
N THR A 106 -10.77 -1.28 -18.20
CA THR A 106 -10.67 -0.09 -19.04
C THR A 106 -10.07 -0.42 -20.41
N LEU A 107 -9.11 -1.35 -20.49
CA LEU A 107 -8.52 -1.82 -21.73
C LEU A 107 -9.48 -2.72 -22.53
N GLU A 108 -10.38 -3.46 -21.89
CA GLU A 108 -11.36 -4.33 -22.55
C GLU A 108 -12.60 -3.58 -23.06
N GLN A 109 -13.02 -2.50 -22.39
CA GLN A 109 -14.26 -1.78 -22.70
C GLN A 109 -14.32 -1.03 -24.05
N PRO A 110 -13.22 -0.54 -24.68
CA PRO A 110 -13.32 0.14 -25.97
C PRO A 110 -13.87 -0.73 -27.09
N SER A 111 -13.70 -2.03 -27.03
CA SER A 111 -14.21 -2.96 -28.06
C SER A 111 -15.71 -3.27 -27.91
N ASN A 112 -16.25 -3.17 -26.72
CA ASN A 112 -17.64 -3.54 -26.44
C ASN A 112 -18.63 -2.40 -26.73
N ASN A 113 -18.17 -1.15 -26.64
CA ASN A 113 -19.01 0.02 -26.89
C ASN A 113 -19.23 0.28 -28.39
N GLN A 114 -18.34 -0.20 -29.27
CA GLN A 114 -18.53 -0.10 -30.71
C GLN A 114 -19.62 -1.06 -31.23
N ASN A 115 -19.80 -2.21 -30.60
CA ASN A 115 -20.82 -3.16 -30.99
C ASN A 115 -22.24 -2.70 -30.58
N ALA A 116 -22.37 -1.95 -29.48
CA ALA A 116 -23.66 -1.39 -29.04
C ALA A 116 -24.14 -0.25 -29.95
N ILE A 117 -23.22 0.59 -30.47
CA ILE A 117 -23.54 1.70 -31.37
C ILE A 117 -23.94 1.19 -32.76
N ASN A 118 -23.32 0.12 -33.23
CA ASN A 118 -23.67 -0.47 -34.52
C ASN A 118 -25.02 -1.21 -34.53
N SER A 119 -25.45 -1.75 -33.39
CA SER A 119 -26.75 -2.41 -33.28
C SER A 119 -27.95 -1.44 -33.25
N GLU A 120 -27.74 -0.21 -32.79
CA GLU A 120 -28.79 0.83 -32.82
C GLU A 120 -28.96 1.46 -34.21
N ASN A 121 -27.92 1.49 -35.00
CA ASN A 121 -28.01 2.05 -36.38
C ASN A 121 -28.64 1.10 -37.41
N ASP A 122 -28.64 -0.21 -37.15
CA ASP A 122 -29.29 -1.20 -38.03
C ASP A 122 -30.78 -1.36 -37.80
N SER A 123 -31.34 -0.76 -36.72
CA SER A 123 -32.76 -0.82 -36.40
C SER A 123 -33.58 0.42 -36.85
N LEU A 124 -32.98 1.35 -37.56
CA LEU A 124 -33.61 2.51 -38.20
C LEU A 124 -33.59 2.37 -39.74
#